data_f002d6b567f5857d36175f12caa6446f
#
_entry.id   f002d6b567f5857d36175f12caa6446f
#
_cell.length_a   1.000
_cell.length_b   1.000
_cell.length_c   1.000
_cell.angle_alpha   90.00
_cell.angle_beta   90.00
_cell.angle_gamma   90.00
#
_symmetry.space_group_name_H-M   'P 1'
#
loop_
_entity.id
_entity.type
_entity.pdbx_description
1 polymer ?
#
loop_
_entity_poly.entity_id
_entity_poly.type
_entity_poly.pdbx_seq_one_letter_code
_entity_poly.pdbx_strand_id
1 'polypeptide(L)'
;MHAIAVNLGPEVALYFPGGDAHALYRSIHKVLALPAETQIFVCHDYPPASRQAQWQTTVREQRAKNIHVHDGVNEEQFVAMRVARDATLDMPTLIIPAIQLNVRAGEMPAPEANGIRYLKVPLNALGGRTHS
;
A
#
# COMPACT_ATOMS: atom_id res chain seq x y z
N MET A 1 -19.30 6.79 15.76
CA MET A 1 -18.31 5.73 15.53
C MET A 1 -17.78 5.91 14.12
N HIS A 2 -16.50 6.22 13.95
CA HIS A 2 -15.91 6.40 12.62
C HIS A 2 -15.15 5.12 12.27
N ALA A 3 -15.52 4.47 11.19
CA ALA A 3 -14.81 3.32 10.65
C ALA A 3 -13.97 3.78 9.44
N ILE A 4 -12.70 3.43 9.41
CA ILE A 4 -11.79 3.73 8.31
C ILE A 4 -11.25 2.40 7.79
N ALA A 5 -11.46 2.13 6.51
CA ALA A 5 -10.81 1.01 5.85
C ALA A 5 -9.42 1.45 5.39
N VAL A 6 -8.38 0.85 5.95
CA VAL A 6 -6.99 1.15 5.63
C VAL A 6 -6.24 -0.14 5.37
N ASN A 7 -5.48 -0.18 4.30
CA ASN A 7 -4.51 -1.24 4.11
C ASN A 7 -3.22 -0.87 4.84
N LEU A 8 -3.09 -1.30 6.08
CA LEU A 8 -1.87 -1.16 6.88
C LEU A 8 -0.99 -2.43 6.79
N GLY A 9 -1.35 -3.35 5.90
CA GLY A 9 -0.60 -4.57 5.70
C GLY A 9 0.77 -4.33 5.06
N PRO A 10 1.69 -5.29 5.20
CA PRO A 10 3.05 -5.20 4.69
C PRO A 10 3.15 -5.14 3.15
N GLU A 11 2.05 -5.31 2.44
CA GLU A 11 2.02 -5.55 0.99
C GLU A 11 1.56 -4.37 0.14
N VAL A 12 1.46 -3.16 0.69
CA VAL A 12 1.36 -1.97 -0.18
C VAL A 12 2.77 -1.68 -0.70
N ALA A 13 3.16 -2.45 -1.69
CA ALA A 13 4.44 -2.27 -2.33
C ALA A 13 4.50 -0.90 -3.01
N LEU A 14 5.59 -0.18 -2.81
CA LEU A 14 5.90 1.07 -3.51
C LEU A 14 6.38 0.81 -4.96
N TYR A 15 5.92 -0.29 -5.56
CA TYR A 15 6.30 -0.66 -6.93
C TYR A 15 5.73 0.24 -8.02
N PHE A 16 5.01 1.27 -7.61
CA PHE A 16 4.51 2.24 -8.57
C PHE A 16 5.58 3.25 -8.90
N PRO A 17 5.79 3.58 -10.17
CA PRO A 17 6.50 4.78 -10.52
C PRO A 17 5.86 5.98 -9.78
N GLY A 18 6.63 6.62 -8.91
CA GLY A 18 6.13 7.69 -8.04
C GLY A 18 5.65 7.27 -6.65
N GLY A 19 5.81 5.99 -6.25
CA GLY A 19 5.61 5.57 -4.86
C GLY A 19 6.61 6.26 -3.93
N ASP A 20 6.12 6.81 -2.81
CA ASP A 20 6.91 7.58 -1.85
C ASP A 20 6.68 7.08 -0.43
N ALA A 21 7.71 6.44 0.15
CA ALA A 21 7.65 5.90 1.51
C ALA A 21 7.44 6.99 2.56
N HIS A 22 7.95 8.21 2.33
CA HIS A 22 7.73 9.35 3.20
C HIS A 22 6.26 9.80 3.18
N ALA A 23 5.66 9.88 1.99
CA ALA A 23 4.25 10.20 1.85
C ALA A 23 3.36 9.13 2.51
N LEU A 24 3.73 7.84 2.39
CA LEU A 24 3.05 6.74 3.06
C LEU A 24 3.13 6.87 4.58
N TYR A 25 4.31 7.13 5.15
CA TYR A 25 4.48 7.34 6.58
C TYR A 25 3.58 8.46 7.10
N ARG A 26 3.62 9.62 6.45
CA ARG A 26 2.77 10.77 6.82
C ARG A 26 1.28 10.45 6.71
N SER A 27 0.87 9.67 5.72
CA SER A 27 -0.52 9.26 5.55
C SER A 27 -0.99 8.30 6.64
N ILE A 28 -0.16 7.34 7.02
CA ILE A 28 -0.43 6.44 8.15
C ILE A 28 -0.56 7.24 9.45
N HIS A 29 0.35 8.17 9.71
CA HIS A 29 0.31 8.98 10.92
C HIS A 29 -0.92 9.90 11.03
N LYS A 30 -1.54 10.31 9.90
CA LYS A 30 -2.85 10.98 9.94
C LYS A 30 -3.94 10.07 10.50
N VAL A 31 -3.91 8.78 10.16
CA VAL A 31 -4.84 7.79 10.71
C VAL A 31 -4.53 7.52 12.19
N LEU A 32 -3.26 7.38 12.54
CA LEU A 32 -2.83 7.12 13.93
C LEU A 32 -3.01 8.34 14.86
N ALA A 33 -3.24 9.53 14.32
CA ALA A 33 -3.59 10.72 15.09
C ALA A 33 -5.08 10.79 15.48
N LEU A 34 -5.91 9.88 14.99
CA LEU A 34 -7.32 9.78 15.38
C LEU A 34 -7.44 9.29 16.84
N PRO A 35 -8.61 9.46 17.48
CA PRO A 35 -8.83 8.98 18.84
C PRO A 35 -8.45 7.50 19.00
N ALA A 36 -7.86 7.16 20.12
CA ALA A 36 -7.29 5.83 20.39
C ALA A 36 -8.27 4.67 20.17
N GLU A 37 -9.56 4.89 20.44
CA GLU A 37 -10.65 3.90 20.30
C GLU A 37 -11.25 3.87 18.89
N THR A 38 -10.70 4.62 17.93
CA THR A 38 -11.15 4.55 16.53
C THR A 38 -10.89 3.15 16.01
N GLN A 39 -11.94 2.52 15.51
CA GLN A 39 -11.85 1.20 14.88
C GLN A 39 -11.31 1.32 13.46
N ILE A 40 -10.37 0.46 13.13
CA ILE A 40 -9.74 0.34 11.82
C ILE A 40 -10.08 -1.04 11.27
N PHE A 41 -10.61 -1.08 10.04
CA PHE A 41 -10.86 -2.32 9.31
C PHE A 41 -9.81 -2.45 8.22
N VAL A 42 -9.11 -3.58 8.20
CA VAL A 42 -8.05 -3.83 7.21
C VAL A 42 -8.61 -4.61 6.03
N CYS A 43 -8.19 -4.26 4.82
CA CYS A 43 -8.60 -4.97 3.60
C CYS A 43 -7.95 -6.34 3.50
N HIS A 44 -6.73 -6.48 4.02
CA HIS A 44 -5.94 -7.71 3.98
C HIS A 44 -5.18 -7.87 5.28
N ASP A 45 -5.08 -9.12 5.75
CA ASP A 45 -4.21 -9.50 6.85
C ASP A 45 -3.47 -10.79 6.45
N TYR A 46 -2.15 -10.76 6.55
CA TYR A 46 -1.27 -11.88 6.27
C TYR A 46 -0.60 -12.31 7.57
N PRO A 47 -1.32 -13.06 8.44
CA PRO A 47 -0.82 -13.39 9.76
C PRO A 47 0.32 -14.40 9.66
N PRO A 48 1.31 -14.31 10.57
CA PRO A 48 2.26 -15.42 10.76
C PRO A 48 1.50 -16.65 11.28
N ALA A 49 2.10 -17.83 11.13
CA ALA A 49 1.47 -19.11 11.56
C ALA A 49 1.06 -19.15 13.05
N SER A 50 1.64 -18.29 13.86
CA SER A 50 1.37 -18.17 15.30
C SER A 50 0.13 -17.34 15.67
N ARG A 51 -0.55 -16.70 14.69
CA ARG A 51 -1.69 -15.79 14.92
C ARG A 51 -2.80 -16.09 13.91
N GLN A 52 -4.03 -16.00 14.37
CA GLN A 52 -5.19 -16.04 13.46
C GLN A 52 -5.35 -14.72 12.70
N ALA A 53 -5.98 -14.79 11.52
CA ALA A 53 -6.30 -13.61 10.73
C ALA A 53 -7.25 -12.67 11.51
N GLN A 54 -6.96 -11.36 11.42
CA GLN A 54 -7.74 -10.29 12.05
C GLN A 54 -8.09 -9.24 11.00
N TRP A 55 -9.34 -8.89 10.94
CA TRP A 55 -9.87 -7.89 9.97
C TRP A 55 -10.19 -6.55 10.65
N GLN A 56 -10.07 -6.48 11.97
CA GLN A 56 -10.38 -5.31 12.78
C GLN A 56 -9.29 -5.06 13.81
N THR A 57 -8.99 -3.79 14.04
CA THR A 57 -8.07 -3.32 15.08
C THR A 57 -8.48 -1.92 15.56
N THR A 58 -7.70 -1.31 16.44
CA THR A 58 -7.89 0.07 16.88
C THR A 58 -6.62 0.90 16.66
N VAL A 59 -6.77 2.23 16.65
CA VAL A 59 -5.61 3.15 16.63
C VAL A 59 -4.67 2.85 17.78
N ARG A 60 -5.19 2.61 18.99
CA ARG A 60 -4.42 2.22 20.17
C ARG A 60 -3.56 0.98 19.93
N GLU A 61 -4.17 -0.06 19.37
CA GLU A 61 -3.44 -1.31 19.09
C GLU A 61 -2.38 -1.14 18.03
N GLN A 62 -2.66 -0.39 16.96
CA GLN A 62 -1.68 -0.11 15.92
C GLN A 62 -0.49 0.68 16.49
N ARG A 63 -0.73 1.70 17.29
CA ARG A 63 0.34 2.46 17.94
C ARG A 63 1.17 1.62 18.92
N ALA A 64 0.55 0.65 19.58
CA ALA A 64 1.24 -0.20 20.56
C ALA A 64 1.99 -1.38 19.94
N LYS A 65 1.45 -1.98 18.86
CA LYS A 65 1.88 -3.33 18.43
C LYS A 65 2.28 -3.43 16.96
N ASN A 66 1.98 -2.44 16.13
CA ASN A 66 2.32 -2.55 14.70
C ASN A 66 3.84 -2.54 14.52
N ILE A 67 4.37 -3.59 13.89
CA ILE A 67 5.82 -3.78 13.74
C ILE A 67 6.51 -2.70 12.89
N HIS A 68 5.76 -1.93 12.11
CA HIS A 68 6.30 -0.92 11.20
C HIS A 68 6.07 0.51 11.65
N VAL A 69 5.01 0.78 12.42
CA VAL A 69 4.56 2.14 12.74
C VAL A 69 4.11 2.31 14.20
N HIS A 70 4.53 1.40 15.10
CA HIS A 70 4.27 1.59 16.52
C HIS A 70 4.92 2.87 17.05
N ASP A 71 4.46 3.36 18.19
CA ASP A 71 5.05 4.53 18.84
C ASP A 71 6.56 4.31 19.08
N GLY A 72 7.37 5.27 18.64
CA GLY A 72 8.83 5.20 18.71
C GLY A 72 9.53 4.91 17.38
N VAL A 73 8.79 4.48 16.33
CA VAL A 73 9.36 4.38 14.98
C VAL A 73 9.30 5.73 14.30
N ASN A 74 10.44 6.30 13.96
CA ASN A 74 10.51 7.55 13.22
C ASN A 74 10.40 7.35 11.71
N GLU A 75 10.24 8.45 10.96
CA GLU A 75 10.06 8.43 9.51
C GLU A 75 11.25 7.77 8.80
N GLU A 76 12.48 8.06 9.20
CA GLU A 76 13.69 7.52 8.58
C GLU A 76 13.80 6.00 8.77
N GLN A 77 13.51 5.51 9.98
CA GLN A 77 13.48 4.07 10.27
C GLN A 77 12.40 3.36 9.45
N PHE A 78 11.21 3.94 9.35
CA PHE A 78 10.14 3.40 8.53
C PHE A 78 10.54 3.33 7.05
N VAL A 79 11.07 4.42 6.50
CA VAL A 79 11.49 4.49 5.11
C VAL A 79 12.58 3.47 4.81
N ALA A 80 13.61 3.37 5.66
CA ALA A 80 14.70 2.40 5.48
C ALA A 80 14.17 0.95 5.47
N MET A 81 13.33 0.61 6.44
CA MET A 81 12.70 -0.71 6.53
C MET A 81 11.81 -0.99 5.33
N ARG A 82 11.04 0.01 4.88
CA ARG A 82 10.13 -0.14 3.74
C ARG A 82 10.89 -0.35 2.44
N VAL A 83 11.89 0.46 2.16
CA VAL A 83 12.74 0.33 0.96
C VAL A 83 13.45 -1.02 0.93
N ALA A 84 14.01 -1.47 2.06
CA ALA A 84 14.67 -2.77 2.15
C ALA A 84 13.70 -3.92 1.85
N ARG A 85 12.47 -3.85 2.37
CA ARG A 85 11.44 -4.86 2.09
C ARG A 85 11.00 -4.85 0.63
N ASP A 86 10.69 -3.67 0.09
CA ASP A 86 10.20 -3.54 -1.28
C ASP A 86 11.22 -4.04 -2.31
N ALA A 87 12.52 -3.93 -2.02
CA ALA A 87 13.58 -4.49 -2.86
C ALA A 87 13.57 -6.03 -2.95
N THR A 88 12.87 -6.72 -2.05
CA THR A 88 12.75 -8.19 -2.01
C THR A 88 11.46 -8.72 -2.61
N LEU A 89 10.52 -7.83 -2.97
CA LEU A 89 9.21 -8.23 -3.48
C LEU A 89 9.19 -8.23 -5.00
N ASP A 90 8.55 -9.24 -5.58
CA ASP A 90 8.25 -9.27 -7.00
C ASP A 90 7.02 -8.41 -7.31
N MET A 91 7.03 -7.79 -8.48
CA MET A 91 5.87 -7.00 -8.93
C MET A 91 4.67 -7.93 -9.20
N PRO A 92 3.50 -7.68 -8.60
CA PRO A 92 2.32 -8.49 -8.87
C PRO A 92 1.94 -8.47 -10.36
N THR A 93 1.65 -9.63 -10.93
CA THR A 93 1.36 -9.80 -12.37
C THR A 93 0.24 -8.88 -12.88
N LEU A 94 -0.78 -8.64 -12.06
CA LEU A 94 -1.94 -7.83 -12.45
C LEU A 94 -1.84 -6.35 -12.04
N ILE A 95 -0.70 -5.90 -11.53
CA ILE A 95 -0.59 -4.53 -10.99
C ILE A 95 -0.86 -3.46 -12.06
N ILE A 96 -0.31 -3.64 -13.26
CA ILE A 96 -0.44 -2.67 -14.35
C ILE A 96 -1.89 -2.47 -14.79
N PRO A 97 -2.66 -3.52 -15.11
CA PRO A 97 -4.09 -3.35 -15.42
C PRO A 97 -4.89 -2.86 -14.21
N ALA A 98 -4.63 -3.38 -13.01
CA ALA A 98 -5.37 -3.03 -11.81
C ALA A 98 -5.27 -1.53 -11.46
N ILE A 99 -4.08 -0.95 -11.53
CA ILE A 99 -3.89 0.48 -11.29
C ILE A 99 -4.75 1.35 -12.20
N GLN A 100 -4.74 1.05 -13.50
CA GLN A 100 -5.41 1.87 -14.49
C GLN A 100 -6.93 1.91 -14.28
N LEU A 101 -7.49 0.88 -13.65
CA LEU A 101 -8.89 0.83 -13.26
C LEU A 101 -9.12 1.45 -11.87
N ASN A 102 -8.26 1.13 -10.90
CA ASN A 102 -8.44 1.58 -9.51
C ASN A 102 -8.33 3.10 -9.35
N VAL A 103 -7.41 3.75 -10.06
CA VAL A 103 -7.30 5.22 -10.04
C VAL A 103 -8.53 5.93 -10.65
N ARG A 104 -9.37 5.18 -11.37
CA ARG A 104 -10.62 5.64 -11.97
C ARG A 104 -11.86 5.09 -11.27
N ALA A 105 -11.73 4.59 -10.06
CA ALA A 105 -12.84 3.96 -9.32
C ALA A 105 -13.55 2.85 -10.10
N GLY A 106 -12.81 2.09 -10.91
CA GLY A 106 -13.33 0.99 -11.74
C GLY A 106 -13.76 1.41 -13.15
N GLU A 107 -13.74 2.69 -13.49
CA GLU A 107 -14.08 3.13 -14.84
C GLU A 107 -13.01 2.76 -15.86
N MET A 108 -13.47 2.26 -17.02
CA MET A 108 -12.58 1.94 -18.12
C MET A 108 -11.97 3.21 -18.73
N PRO A 109 -10.72 3.14 -19.24
CA PRO A 109 -10.13 4.24 -20.00
C PRO A 109 -11.04 4.68 -21.16
N ALA A 110 -10.95 5.95 -21.52
CA ALA A 110 -11.63 6.46 -22.73
C ALA A 110 -11.15 5.70 -23.97
N PRO A 111 -12.03 5.49 -24.98
CA PRO A 111 -11.61 4.89 -26.24
C PRO A 111 -10.61 5.80 -26.96
N GLU A 112 -9.68 5.21 -27.68
CA GLU A 112 -8.78 5.93 -28.58
C GLU A 112 -9.49 6.28 -29.91
N ALA A 113 -8.78 6.95 -30.82
CA ALA A 113 -9.35 7.40 -32.10
C ALA A 113 -9.95 6.27 -32.96
N ASN A 114 -9.53 5.03 -32.75
CA ASN A 114 -10.07 3.83 -33.41
C ASN A 114 -11.31 3.24 -32.72
N GLY A 115 -11.83 3.90 -31.68
CA GLY A 115 -12.98 3.44 -30.89
C GLY A 115 -12.69 2.31 -29.89
N ILE A 116 -11.44 1.85 -29.76
CA ILE A 116 -11.05 0.75 -28.90
C ILE A 116 -10.47 1.31 -27.58
N ARG A 117 -10.80 0.64 -26.47
CA ARG A 117 -10.25 0.96 -25.14
C ARG A 117 -9.05 0.07 -24.88
N TYR A 118 -7.98 0.65 -24.36
CA TYR A 118 -6.73 -0.04 -24.08
C TYR A 118 -6.31 0.14 -22.61
N LEU A 119 -5.80 -0.94 -22.03
CA LEU A 119 -4.94 -0.85 -20.85
C LEU A 119 -3.49 -0.79 -21.34
N LYS A 120 -2.76 0.27 -20.98
CA LYS A 120 -1.43 0.54 -21.52
C LYS A 120 -0.36 -0.08 -20.65
N VAL A 121 0.64 -0.69 -21.27
CA VAL A 121 1.82 -1.22 -20.58
C VAL A 121 2.99 -0.30 -20.87
N PRO A 122 3.58 0.38 -19.85
CA PRO A 122 4.79 1.17 -20.06
C PRO A 122 5.98 0.23 -20.31
N LEU A 123 6.69 0.43 -21.42
CA LEU A 123 7.80 -0.44 -21.81
C LEU A 123 9.14 -0.08 -21.14
N ASN A 124 9.31 1.16 -20.70
CA ASN A 124 10.58 1.69 -20.19
C ASN A 124 10.45 2.50 -18.89
N ALA A 125 9.37 2.35 -18.14
CA ALA A 125 9.10 3.07 -16.90
C ALA A 125 9.04 2.17 -15.66
N LEU A 126 9.01 0.87 -15.84
CA LEU A 126 9.01 -0.11 -14.75
C LEU A 126 10.40 -0.72 -14.70
N GLY A 127 11.27 -0.15 -13.86
CA GLY A 127 12.65 -0.53 -13.55
C GLY A 127 13.12 -1.88 -14.09
N GLY A 128 13.42 -1.94 -15.36
CA GLY A 128 14.08 -3.09 -15.95
C GLY A 128 15.53 -3.11 -15.45
N ARG A 129 15.94 -4.18 -14.78
CA ARG A 129 17.35 -4.54 -14.78
C ARG A 129 17.74 -4.64 -16.25
N THR A 130 18.56 -3.69 -16.71
CA THR A 130 19.27 -3.85 -17.98
C THR A 130 20.17 -5.05 -17.82
N HIS A 131 19.75 -6.20 -18.32
CA HIS A 131 20.67 -7.27 -18.61
C HIS A 131 21.54 -6.77 -19.79
N SER A 132 22.74 -6.32 -19.46
CA SER A 132 23.85 -6.20 -20.42
C SER A 132 24.39 -7.56 -20.78
#